data_d73738cc08896b5cb512f154aaf9e0bd
#
_entry.id   d73738cc08896b5cb512f154aaf9e0bd
#
_cell.length_a   1.000
_cell.length_b   1.000
_cell.length_c   1.000
_cell.angle_alpha   90.00
_cell.angle_beta   90.00
_cell.angle_gamma   90.00
#
_symmetry.space_group_name_H-M   'P 1'
#
loop_
_entity.id
_entity.type
_entity.pdbx_description
1 polymer ?
#
loop_
_entity_poly.entity_id
_entity_poly.type
_entity_poly.pdbx_seq_one_letter_code
_entity_poly.pdbx_strand_id
1 'polypeptide(L)'
;LGDVYKRQVKYNKVFGYYLEVTNSFKDLVPDYYTRKQTLTNAERYITPRLKELEDTILGAEDKLYALEYDLFCTVRDTVAGEAERIQRTAQALARLDVYASLSYVAEHNHYVRPKLNSRGKIDIKDGRHPVVEKMIPNDMFIANDTLLDNGDHRVSVITGPNMAGKSTYMRQTALIVLMAQIGSFVPASKANIGIVDRIFTRVGASDDLASGQSTFMVEMTEVANILRNATSNSLLILDEIGSCLLYTSPS
;
A
#
# COMPACT_ATOMS: atom_id res chain seq x y z
N LEU A 1 -29.72 57.26 18.64
CA LEU A 1 -28.30 57.22 19.14
C LEU A 1 -28.19 57.46 20.67
N GLY A 2 -29.21 58.05 21.32
CA GLY A 2 -29.18 58.29 22.77
C GLY A 2 -29.40 57.10 23.68
N ASP A 3 -29.99 56.02 23.19
CA ASP A 3 -30.37 54.84 24.03
C ASP A 3 -29.24 53.85 24.30
N VAL A 4 -28.19 53.87 23.49
CA VAL A 4 -27.11 52.87 23.57
C VAL A 4 -26.26 53.06 24.87
N TYR A 5 -26.14 54.27 25.39
CA TYR A 5 -25.42 54.54 26.61
C TYR A 5 -26.20 54.37 27.92
N LYS A 6 -27.53 54.19 27.80
CA LYS A 6 -28.42 54.07 28.95
C LYS A 6 -28.62 52.66 29.44
N ARG A 7 -28.46 51.65 28.55
CA ARG A 7 -28.53 50.22 28.85
C ARG A 7 -27.45 49.49 28.10
N GLN A 8 -26.72 48.62 28.80
CA GLN A 8 -25.66 47.82 28.25
C GLN A 8 -25.94 46.33 28.50
N VAL A 9 -25.80 45.49 27.49
CA VAL A 9 -25.78 44.06 27.65
C VAL A 9 -24.38 43.65 28.07
N LYS A 10 -24.27 42.96 29.21
CA LYS A 10 -23.01 42.46 29.75
C LYS A 10 -23.15 40.98 30.10
N TYR A 11 -22.03 40.29 30.20
CA TYR A 11 -21.95 38.90 30.63
C TYR A 11 -21.11 38.76 31.89
N ASN A 12 -21.57 37.89 32.80
CA ASN A 12 -20.85 37.50 34.00
C ASN A 12 -20.97 35.99 34.19
N LYS A 13 -19.86 35.33 34.51
CA LYS A 13 -19.84 33.87 34.71
C LYS A 13 -20.84 33.34 35.75
N VAL A 14 -21.23 34.15 36.73
CA VAL A 14 -22.16 33.75 37.81
C VAL A 14 -23.64 34.00 37.41
N PHE A 15 -23.93 35.09 36.73
CA PHE A 15 -25.30 35.51 36.44
C PHE A 15 -25.71 35.36 34.96
N GLY A 16 -24.76 35.03 34.09
CA GLY A 16 -24.98 34.97 32.66
C GLY A 16 -25.10 36.36 32.02
N TYR A 17 -25.89 36.48 31.00
CA TYR A 17 -26.13 37.76 30.31
C TYR A 17 -27.15 38.61 31.11
N TYR A 18 -26.85 39.91 31.23
CA TYR A 18 -27.71 40.85 31.92
C TYR A 18 -27.68 42.21 31.26
N LEU A 19 -28.73 42.99 31.53
CA LEU A 19 -28.82 44.40 31.16
C LEU A 19 -28.41 45.25 32.36
N GLU A 20 -27.39 46.08 32.21
CA GLU A 20 -26.97 47.03 33.22
C GLU A 20 -27.55 48.41 32.92
N VAL A 21 -28.27 48.97 33.88
CA VAL A 21 -28.87 50.29 33.78
C VAL A 21 -28.33 51.13 34.93
N THR A 22 -27.81 52.31 34.61
CA THR A 22 -27.32 53.25 35.63
C THR A 22 -28.47 53.81 36.48
N ASN A 23 -28.22 54.18 37.74
CA ASN A 23 -29.24 54.67 38.66
C ASN A 23 -29.95 55.90 38.15
N SER A 24 -29.33 56.72 37.31
CA SER A 24 -29.94 57.93 36.67
C SER A 24 -31.11 57.57 35.70
N PHE A 25 -31.22 56.31 35.29
CA PHE A 25 -32.21 55.86 34.28
C PHE A 25 -33.11 54.72 34.79
N LYS A 26 -33.06 54.39 36.11
CA LYS A 26 -33.80 53.28 36.69
C LYS A 26 -35.33 53.46 36.55
N ASP A 27 -35.81 54.68 36.62
CA ASP A 27 -37.26 54.98 36.51
C ASP A 27 -37.80 54.85 35.09
N LEU A 28 -36.93 54.66 34.10
CA LEU A 28 -37.27 54.37 32.72
C LEU A 28 -37.24 52.88 32.37
N VAL A 29 -36.98 52.02 33.34
CA VAL A 29 -36.90 50.56 33.13
C VAL A 29 -38.32 50.03 32.99
N PRO A 30 -38.66 49.28 31.88
CA PRO A 30 -39.96 48.68 31.69
C PRO A 30 -40.30 47.63 32.79
N ASP A 31 -41.57 47.47 33.10
CA ASP A 31 -42.07 46.58 34.17
C ASP A 31 -41.73 45.10 33.90
N TYR A 32 -41.50 44.69 32.64
CA TYR A 32 -41.14 43.32 32.30
C TYR A 32 -39.66 42.99 32.54
N TYR A 33 -38.83 43.95 32.97
CA TYR A 33 -37.48 43.70 33.40
C TYR A 33 -37.47 43.16 34.82
N THR A 34 -36.84 42.00 35.01
CA THR A 34 -36.67 41.42 36.34
C THR A 34 -35.35 41.84 36.92
N ARG A 35 -35.36 42.57 38.04
CA ARG A 35 -34.15 42.97 38.73
C ARG A 35 -33.43 41.77 39.39
N LYS A 36 -32.15 41.63 39.14
CA LYS A 36 -31.30 40.56 39.67
C LYS A 36 -30.31 41.04 40.71
N GLN A 37 -29.78 42.25 40.54
CA GLN A 37 -28.75 42.78 41.46
C GLN A 37 -28.79 44.31 41.45
N THR A 38 -28.61 44.92 42.65
CA THR A 38 -28.39 46.34 42.81
C THR A 38 -26.93 46.59 43.12
N LEU A 39 -26.32 47.51 42.40
CA LEU A 39 -24.94 48.00 42.60
C LEU A 39 -25.00 49.45 43.07
N THR A 40 -23.84 49.97 43.50
CA THR A 40 -23.76 51.36 44.03
C THR A 40 -24.22 52.38 42.98
N ASN A 41 -23.91 52.17 41.69
CA ASN A 41 -24.15 53.13 40.63
C ASN A 41 -25.07 52.60 39.48
N ALA A 42 -25.55 51.36 39.55
CA ALA A 42 -26.35 50.71 38.51
C ALA A 42 -27.22 49.60 39.10
N GLU A 43 -28.19 49.18 38.35
CA GLU A 43 -28.98 47.97 38.60
C GLU A 43 -28.84 47.01 37.41
N ARG A 44 -28.88 45.72 37.74
CA ARG A 44 -28.78 44.63 36.75
C ARG A 44 -30.11 43.94 36.62
N TYR A 45 -30.53 43.79 35.37
CA TYR A 45 -31.82 43.23 35.00
C TYR A 45 -31.66 42.06 34.04
N ILE A 46 -32.64 41.17 34.04
CA ILE A 46 -32.83 40.14 33.04
C ILE A 46 -34.19 40.33 32.39
N THR A 47 -34.34 39.88 31.16
CA THR A 47 -35.63 39.77 30.47
C THR A 47 -35.86 38.36 29.98
N PRO A 48 -37.10 37.90 29.78
CA PRO A 48 -37.38 36.59 29.20
C PRO A 48 -36.65 36.41 27.85
N ARG A 49 -36.66 37.45 27.03
CA ARG A 49 -35.99 37.42 25.71
C ARG A 49 -34.45 37.30 25.82
N LEU A 50 -33.87 37.97 26.79
CA LEU A 50 -32.40 37.85 27.02
C LEU A 50 -32.05 36.46 27.49
N LYS A 51 -32.89 35.82 28.28
CA LYS A 51 -32.70 34.46 28.76
C LYS A 51 -32.78 33.43 27.63
N GLU A 52 -33.79 33.57 26.74
CA GLU A 52 -33.92 32.74 25.53
C GLU A 52 -32.69 32.85 24.64
N LEU A 53 -32.15 34.06 24.44
CA LEU A 53 -30.94 34.30 23.65
C LEU A 53 -29.71 33.68 24.32
N GLU A 54 -29.60 33.81 25.66
CA GLU A 54 -28.54 33.19 26.45
C GLU A 54 -28.53 31.66 26.25
N ASP A 55 -29.68 31.03 26.43
CA ASP A 55 -29.84 29.59 26.28
C ASP A 55 -29.51 29.12 24.86
N THR A 56 -29.83 29.97 23.88
CA THR A 56 -29.46 29.72 22.48
C THR A 56 -27.96 29.81 22.24
N ILE A 57 -27.31 30.84 22.79
CA ILE A 57 -25.87 31.08 22.61
C ILE A 57 -25.06 30.01 23.39
N LEU A 58 -25.40 29.78 24.65
CA LEU A 58 -24.67 28.83 25.50
C LEU A 58 -24.85 27.38 25.05
N GLY A 59 -26.03 27.04 24.50
CA GLY A 59 -26.32 25.72 23.96
C GLY A 59 -25.97 25.53 22.48
N ALA A 60 -25.46 26.55 21.78
CA ALA A 60 -25.21 26.49 20.35
C ALA A 60 -24.06 25.51 20.00
N GLU A 61 -23.00 25.48 20.79
CA GLU A 61 -21.85 24.60 20.60
C GLU A 61 -22.24 23.12 20.74
N ASP A 62 -22.96 22.78 21.80
CA ASP A 62 -23.42 21.40 22.02
C ASP A 62 -24.36 20.94 20.91
N LYS A 63 -25.27 21.82 20.47
CA LYS A 63 -26.16 21.53 19.33
C LYS A 63 -25.40 21.36 18.01
N LEU A 64 -24.34 22.15 17.81
CA LEU A 64 -23.49 22.02 16.64
C LEU A 64 -22.79 20.67 16.63
N TYR A 65 -22.15 20.28 17.70
CA TYR A 65 -21.48 18.97 17.82
C TYR A 65 -22.46 17.79 17.65
N ALA A 66 -23.64 17.88 18.25
CA ALA A 66 -24.67 16.87 18.05
C ALA A 66 -25.09 16.74 16.58
N LEU A 67 -25.34 17.86 15.92
CA LEU A 67 -25.72 17.89 14.50
C LEU A 67 -24.60 17.37 13.60
N GLU A 68 -23.35 17.77 13.84
CA GLU A 68 -22.20 17.27 13.09
C GLU A 68 -22.05 15.76 13.23
N TYR A 69 -22.20 15.24 14.46
CA TYR A 69 -22.15 13.81 14.69
C TYR A 69 -23.28 13.05 13.99
N ASP A 70 -24.50 13.54 14.04
CA ASP A 70 -25.64 12.92 13.36
C ASP A 70 -25.47 12.91 11.83
N LEU A 71 -24.98 14.01 11.27
CA LEU A 71 -24.66 14.10 9.85
C LEU A 71 -23.54 13.13 9.46
N PHE A 72 -22.48 13.07 10.27
CA PHE A 72 -21.41 12.12 10.07
C PHE A 72 -21.91 10.66 10.09
N CYS A 73 -22.74 10.30 11.07
CA CYS A 73 -23.34 8.98 11.14
C CYS A 73 -24.21 8.67 9.92
N THR A 74 -24.99 9.63 9.45
CA THR A 74 -25.83 9.47 8.27
C THR A 74 -24.99 9.19 7.01
N VAL A 75 -23.91 9.94 6.80
CA VAL A 75 -22.99 9.75 5.67
C VAL A 75 -22.30 8.40 5.78
N ARG A 76 -21.76 8.07 6.97
CA ARG A 76 -21.12 6.78 7.25
C ARG A 76 -22.02 5.61 6.92
N ASP A 77 -23.25 5.64 7.41
CA ASP A 77 -24.19 4.53 7.26
C ASP A 77 -24.68 4.40 5.82
N THR A 78 -24.82 5.52 5.11
CA THR A 78 -25.12 5.51 3.67
C THR A 78 -23.99 4.87 2.87
N VAL A 79 -22.74 5.22 3.14
CA VAL A 79 -21.57 4.62 2.49
C VAL A 79 -21.45 3.14 2.87
N ALA A 80 -21.66 2.79 4.14
CA ALA A 80 -21.63 1.40 4.59
C ALA A 80 -22.68 0.53 3.89
N GLY A 81 -23.86 1.06 3.65
CA GLY A 81 -24.92 0.38 2.88
C GLY A 81 -24.55 0.05 1.44
N GLU A 82 -23.62 0.82 0.85
CA GLU A 82 -23.14 0.63 -0.52
C GLU A 82 -21.78 -0.10 -0.60
N ALA A 83 -21.26 -0.57 0.54
CA ALA A 83 -19.89 -1.13 0.63
C ALA A 83 -19.67 -2.28 -0.34
N GLU A 84 -20.63 -3.19 -0.49
CA GLU A 84 -20.52 -4.34 -1.40
C GLU A 84 -20.41 -3.89 -2.86
N ARG A 85 -21.21 -2.89 -3.26
CA ARG A 85 -21.16 -2.33 -4.62
C ARG A 85 -19.83 -1.64 -4.89
N ILE A 86 -19.35 -0.86 -3.92
CA ILE A 86 -18.04 -0.19 -4.00
C ILE A 86 -16.92 -1.23 -4.13
N GLN A 87 -16.91 -2.26 -3.30
CA GLN A 87 -15.92 -3.33 -3.34
C GLN A 87 -15.91 -4.08 -4.67
N ARG A 88 -17.09 -4.44 -5.20
CA ARG A 88 -17.19 -5.09 -6.53
C ARG A 88 -16.64 -4.20 -7.64
N THR A 89 -16.95 -2.93 -7.61
CA THR A 89 -16.45 -1.97 -8.60
C THR A 89 -14.93 -1.82 -8.48
N ALA A 90 -14.41 -1.69 -7.27
CA ALA A 90 -12.97 -1.61 -7.01
C ALA A 90 -12.22 -2.86 -7.51
N GLN A 91 -12.76 -4.06 -7.27
CA GLN A 91 -12.19 -5.30 -7.79
C GLN A 91 -12.19 -5.37 -9.33
N ALA A 92 -13.26 -4.90 -9.97
CA ALA A 92 -13.32 -4.86 -11.44
C ALA A 92 -12.29 -3.88 -12.00
N LEU A 93 -12.17 -2.69 -11.41
CA LEU A 93 -11.16 -1.69 -11.79
C LEU A 93 -9.74 -2.21 -11.57
N ALA A 94 -9.46 -2.86 -10.44
CA ALA A 94 -8.15 -3.45 -10.15
C ALA A 94 -7.74 -4.50 -11.19
N ARG A 95 -8.68 -5.37 -11.62
CA ARG A 95 -8.41 -6.33 -12.69
C ARG A 95 -8.11 -5.65 -14.02
N LEU A 96 -8.86 -4.62 -14.34
CA LEU A 96 -8.68 -3.87 -15.57
C LEU A 96 -7.33 -3.14 -15.59
N ASP A 97 -6.94 -2.56 -14.48
CA ASP A 97 -5.65 -1.88 -14.29
C ASP A 97 -4.48 -2.85 -14.47
N VAL A 98 -4.56 -4.06 -13.88
CA VAL A 98 -3.55 -5.11 -14.08
C VAL A 98 -3.46 -5.50 -15.55
N TYR A 99 -4.58 -5.73 -16.23
CA TYR A 99 -4.56 -6.09 -17.65
C TYR A 99 -4.00 -4.96 -18.52
N ALA A 100 -4.35 -3.71 -18.23
CA ALA A 100 -3.81 -2.57 -18.96
C ALA A 100 -2.29 -2.45 -18.79
N SER A 101 -1.80 -2.59 -17.54
CA SER A 101 -0.37 -2.54 -17.22
C SER A 101 0.41 -3.68 -17.89
N LEU A 102 -0.07 -4.92 -17.82
CA LEU A 102 0.58 -6.06 -18.45
C LEU A 102 0.57 -5.95 -19.97
N SER A 103 -0.54 -5.47 -20.57
CA SER A 103 -0.62 -5.25 -22.02
C SER A 103 0.35 -4.17 -22.49
N TYR A 104 0.42 -3.06 -21.77
CA TYR A 104 1.36 -1.97 -22.08
C TYR A 104 2.81 -2.47 -22.07
N VAL A 105 3.19 -3.20 -21.00
CA VAL A 105 4.54 -3.75 -20.88
C VAL A 105 4.83 -4.76 -22.00
N ALA A 106 3.87 -5.63 -22.32
CA ALA A 106 4.04 -6.63 -23.37
C ALA A 106 4.25 -6.02 -24.74
N GLU A 107 3.45 -5.01 -25.10
CA GLU A 107 3.55 -4.30 -26.38
C GLU A 107 4.88 -3.55 -26.50
N HIS A 108 5.23 -2.75 -25.49
CA HIS A 108 6.45 -1.91 -25.54
C HIS A 108 7.76 -2.70 -25.48
N ASN A 109 7.73 -3.94 -24.95
CA ASN A 109 8.92 -4.77 -24.84
C ASN A 109 8.92 -5.96 -25.79
N HIS A 110 7.97 -6.04 -26.71
CA HIS A 110 7.85 -7.15 -27.66
C HIS A 110 7.81 -8.52 -26.96
N TYR A 111 7.03 -8.62 -25.87
CA TYR A 111 6.82 -9.87 -25.15
C TYR A 111 5.77 -10.71 -25.87
N VAL A 112 5.92 -12.03 -25.80
CA VAL A 112 5.00 -12.97 -26.45
C VAL A 112 4.11 -13.68 -25.42
N ARG A 113 2.92 -14.08 -25.87
CA ARG A 113 2.01 -14.86 -25.04
C ARG A 113 2.55 -16.28 -24.85
N PRO A 114 2.88 -16.71 -23.61
CA PRO A 114 3.34 -18.07 -23.36
C PRO A 114 2.17 -19.07 -23.48
N LYS A 115 2.50 -20.30 -23.90
CA LYS A 115 1.60 -21.45 -23.72
C LYS A 115 1.88 -22.06 -22.36
N LEU A 116 0.84 -22.37 -21.59
CA LEU A 116 0.97 -23.08 -20.33
C LEU A 116 0.67 -24.56 -20.53
N ASN A 117 1.38 -25.44 -19.83
CA ASN A 117 1.15 -26.88 -19.84
C ASN A 117 1.30 -27.49 -18.45
N SER A 118 0.63 -28.62 -18.23
CA SER A 118 0.69 -29.40 -17.00
C SER A 118 1.71 -30.55 -17.04
N ARG A 119 2.51 -30.64 -18.11
CA ARG A 119 3.47 -31.76 -18.35
C ARG A 119 4.85 -31.48 -17.79
N GLY A 120 5.05 -30.34 -17.10
CA GLY A 120 6.34 -29.94 -16.54
C GLY A 120 7.42 -29.54 -17.57
N LYS A 121 7.05 -29.38 -18.86
CA LYS A 121 8.00 -28.98 -19.89
C LYS A 121 8.13 -27.46 -19.91
N ILE A 122 9.36 -26.95 -19.79
CA ILE A 122 9.75 -25.55 -19.96
C ILE A 122 10.59 -25.48 -21.25
N ASP A 123 10.03 -24.88 -22.29
CA ASP A 123 10.65 -24.72 -23.60
C ASP A 123 10.55 -23.25 -24.01
N ILE A 124 11.66 -22.55 -23.92
CA ILE A 124 11.77 -21.12 -24.19
C ILE A 124 12.73 -20.95 -25.37
N LYS A 125 12.31 -20.18 -26.37
CA LYS A 125 13.11 -19.81 -27.52
C LYS A 125 13.43 -18.32 -27.47
N ASP A 126 14.67 -17.98 -27.72
CA ASP A 126 15.19 -16.62 -27.71
C ASP A 126 14.78 -15.85 -26.43
N GLY A 127 14.92 -16.52 -25.27
CA GLY A 127 14.61 -15.91 -23.97
C GLY A 127 15.55 -14.74 -23.68
N ARG A 128 15.00 -13.67 -23.12
CA ARG A 128 15.72 -12.47 -22.70
C ARG A 128 15.50 -12.19 -21.23
N HIS A 129 16.48 -11.58 -20.60
CA HIS A 129 16.34 -11.19 -19.20
C HIS A 129 15.60 -9.85 -19.08
N PRO A 130 14.40 -9.79 -18.50
CA PRO A 130 13.50 -8.61 -18.57
C PRO A 130 14.09 -7.34 -17.95
N VAL A 131 15.03 -7.48 -17.01
CA VAL A 131 15.72 -6.34 -16.39
C VAL A 131 17.00 -6.00 -17.14
N VAL A 132 17.84 -7.00 -17.42
CA VAL A 132 19.16 -6.76 -18.02
C VAL A 132 19.04 -6.20 -19.43
N GLU A 133 18.07 -6.68 -20.23
CA GLU A 133 17.81 -6.13 -21.58
C GLU A 133 17.47 -4.63 -21.58
N LYS A 134 16.98 -4.10 -20.46
CA LYS A 134 16.69 -2.66 -20.29
C LYS A 134 17.91 -1.84 -19.86
N MET A 135 18.89 -2.48 -19.26
CA MET A 135 20.09 -1.81 -18.74
C MET A 135 21.22 -1.77 -19.77
N ILE A 136 21.17 -2.66 -20.77
CA ILE A 136 22.17 -2.74 -21.84
C ILE A 136 21.67 -1.91 -23.03
N PRO A 137 22.55 -1.15 -23.72
CA PRO A 137 22.18 -0.45 -24.96
C PRO A 137 21.56 -1.40 -25.99
N ASN A 138 20.62 -0.88 -26.76
CA ASN A 138 19.82 -1.62 -27.73
C ASN A 138 20.65 -2.62 -28.54
N ASP A 139 20.13 -3.84 -28.70
CA ASP A 139 20.63 -4.95 -29.49
C ASP A 139 21.92 -5.66 -29.02
N MET A 140 22.43 -5.38 -27.83
CA MET A 140 23.59 -6.09 -27.30
C MET A 140 23.23 -7.30 -26.40
N PHE A 141 21.95 -7.50 -26.07
CA PHE A 141 21.54 -8.67 -25.28
C PHE A 141 21.43 -9.90 -26.20
N ILE A 142 22.21 -10.93 -25.89
CA ILE A 142 22.15 -12.20 -26.61
C ILE A 142 21.06 -13.07 -25.99
N ALA A 143 20.01 -13.34 -26.79
CA ALA A 143 18.91 -14.21 -26.40
C ALA A 143 19.35 -15.68 -26.27
N ASN A 144 18.71 -16.43 -25.40
CA ASN A 144 19.10 -17.82 -25.10
C ASN A 144 17.89 -18.75 -25.09
N ASP A 145 18.09 -19.96 -25.61
CA ASP A 145 17.12 -21.05 -25.53
C ASP A 145 17.20 -21.76 -24.17
N THR A 146 16.07 -22.23 -23.66
CA THR A 146 16.01 -23.08 -22.48
C THR A 146 15.08 -24.25 -22.71
N LEU A 147 15.54 -25.44 -22.41
CA LEU A 147 14.73 -26.66 -22.44
C LEU A 147 14.93 -27.42 -21.14
N LEU A 148 13.85 -27.57 -20.38
CA LEU A 148 13.78 -28.42 -19.20
C LEU A 148 12.50 -29.25 -19.27
N ASP A 149 12.55 -30.50 -18.77
CA ASP A 149 11.38 -31.36 -18.66
C ASP A 149 11.52 -32.33 -17.46
N ASN A 150 10.50 -33.12 -17.22
CA ASN A 150 10.53 -34.13 -16.15
C ASN A 150 11.19 -35.46 -16.56
N GLY A 151 11.75 -35.54 -17.76
CA GLY A 151 12.43 -36.71 -18.33
C GLY A 151 13.93 -36.47 -18.51
N ASP A 152 14.36 -36.48 -19.78
CA ASP A 152 15.79 -36.45 -20.16
C ASP A 152 16.48 -35.12 -19.89
N HIS A 153 15.70 -34.01 -19.83
CA HIS A 153 16.21 -32.67 -19.58
C HIS A 153 15.83 -32.14 -18.20
N ARG A 154 15.84 -33.02 -17.18
CA ARG A 154 15.47 -32.64 -15.82
C ARG A 154 16.49 -31.73 -15.15
N VAL A 155 17.76 -31.88 -15.46
CA VAL A 155 18.88 -31.11 -14.89
C VAL A 155 19.71 -30.55 -16.02
N SER A 156 19.97 -29.25 -15.95
CA SER A 156 20.87 -28.55 -16.87
C SER A 156 22.09 -28.06 -16.08
N VAL A 157 23.28 -28.52 -16.43
CA VAL A 157 24.54 -28.07 -15.85
C VAL A 157 25.13 -27.00 -16.74
N ILE A 158 25.27 -25.77 -16.21
CA ILE A 158 25.73 -24.60 -16.95
C ILE A 158 27.15 -24.29 -16.51
N THR A 159 28.10 -24.41 -17.45
CA THR A 159 29.52 -24.14 -17.22
C THR A 159 30.01 -22.99 -18.08
N GLY A 160 31.12 -22.36 -17.70
CA GLY A 160 31.69 -21.25 -18.45
C GLY A 160 32.51 -20.32 -17.54
N PRO A 161 33.27 -19.39 -18.13
CA PRO A 161 34.10 -18.46 -17.34
C PRO A 161 33.23 -17.51 -16.49
N ASN A 162 33.85 -16.86 -15.51
CA ASN A 162 33.18 -15.81 -14.73
C ASN A 162 32.80 -14.64 -15.66
N MET A 163 31.72 -13.97 -15.32
CA MET A 163 31.12 -12.88 -16.11
C MET A 163 30.58 -13.29 -17.51
N ALA A 164 30.50 -14.58 -17.83
CA ALA A 164 29.95 -15.05 -19.10
C ALA A 164 28.39 -15.06 -19.14
N GLY A 165 27.71 -14.53 -18.13
CA GLY A 165 26.26 -14.45 -18.10
C GLY A 165 25.54 -15.69 -17.55
N LYS A 166 26.22 -16.66 -16.93
CA LYS A 166 25.62 -17.88 -16.34
C LYS A 166 24.48 -17.55 -15.40
N SER A 167 24.73 -16.73 -14.39
CA SER A 167 23.73 -16.31 -13.41
C SER A 167 22.59 -15.51 -14.04
N THR A 168 22.87 -14.69 -15.04
CA THR A 168 21.86 -13.95 -15.81
C THR A 168 20.92 -14.91 -16.54
N TYR A 169 21.46 -15.93 -17.21
CA TYR A 169 20.68 -16.96 -17.89
C TYR A 169 19.76 -17.75 -16.94
N MET A 170 20.30 -18.16 -15.78
CA MET A 170 19.52 -18.89 -14.79
C MET A 170 18.37 -18.03 -14.23
N ARG A 171 18.66 -16.80 -13.85
CA ARG A 171 17.65 -15.83 -13.35
C ARG A 171 16.62 -15.49 -14.40
N GLN A 172 17.03 -15.32 -15.66
CA GLN A 172 16.14 -15.13 -16.80
C GLN A 172 15.10 -16.24 -16.88
N THR A 173 15.53 -17.51 -16.79
CA THR A 173 14.62 -18.66 -16.85
C THR A 173 13.60 -18.63 -15.71
N ALA A 174 14.03 -18.37 -14.47
CA ALA A 174 13.13 -18.24 -13.31
C ALA A 174 12.11 -17.10 -13.51
N LEU A 175 12.56 -15.94 -13.98
CA LEU A 175 11.69 -14.78 -14.20
C LEU A 175 10.67 -15.03 -15.30
N ILE A 176 11.06 -15.66 -16.41
CA ILE A 176 10.15 -16.00 -17.52
C ILE A 176 9.06 -16.97 -17.02
N VAL A 177 9.42 -17.99 -16.22
CA VAL A 177 8.46 -18.92 -15.63
C VAL A 177 7.52 -18.22 -14.66
N LEU A 178 8.03 -17.35 -13.81
CA LEU A 178 7.23 -16.55 -12.87
C LEU A 178 6.26 -15.64 -13.62
N MET A 179 6.76 -14.88 -14.61
CA MET A 179 5.93 -13.98 -15.44
C MET A 179 4.80 -14.74 -16.12
N ALA A 180 5.10 -15.91 -16.70
CA ALA A 180 4.09 -16.76 -17.35
C ALA A 180 2.99 -17.19 -16.37
N GLN A 181 3.36 -17.56 -15.13
CA GLN A 181 2.41 -18.05 -14.12
C GLN A 181 1.55 -16.96 -13.49
N ILE A 182 2.02 -15.73 -13.42
CA ILE A 182 1.18 -14.60 -12.98
C ILE A 182 0.25 -14.07 -14.07
N GLY A 183 0.32 -14.65 -15.30
CA GLY A 183 -0.52 -14.26 -16.43
C GLY A 183 0.07 -13.17 -17.33
N SER A 184 1.34 -12.82 -17.16
CA SER A 184 2.05 -11.88 -18.02
C SER A 184 2.51 -12.54 -19.34
N PHE A 185 2.71 -11.73 -20.37
CA PHE A 185 3.52 -12.10 -21.51
C PHE A 185 5.00 -12.12 -21.11
N VAL A 186 5.84 -12.82 -21.88
CA VAL A 186 7.22 -13.13 -21.51
C VAL A 186 8.23 -12.65 -22.57
N PRO A 187 9.43 -12.25 -22.15
CA PRO A 187 10.51 -11.82 -23.04
C PRO A 187 11.15 -13.02 -23.78
N ALA A 188 10.50 -13.48 -24.82
CA ALA A 188 10.96 -14.59 -25.66
C ALA A 188 10.37 -14.46 -27.07
N SER A 189 10.88 -15.21 -28.06
CA SER A 189 10.20 -15.36 -29.36
C SER A 189 9.09 -16.41 -29.29
N LYS A 190 9.25 -17.43 -28.42
CA LYS A 190 8.25 -18.46 -28.16
C LYS A 190 8.48 -19.06 -26.77
N ALA A 191 7.41 -19.32 -26.04
CA ALA A 191 7.49 -19.98 -24.73
C ALA A 191 6.37 -20.98 -24.53
N ASN A 192 6.73 -22.18 -24.04
CA ASN A 192 5.81 -23.20 -23.59
C ASN A 192 6.23 -23.59 -22.17
N ILE A 193 5.48 -23.14 -21.17
CA ILE A 193 5.89 -23.16 -19.77
C ILE A 193 5.07 -24.16 -19.00
N GLY A 194 5.75 -25.17 -18.44
CA GLY A 194 5.17 -26.08 -17.47
C GLY A 194 4.85 -25.34 -16.15
N ILE A 195 3.66 -25.60 -15.63
CA ILE A 195 3.27 -25.03 -14.33
C ILE A 195 4.15 -25.64 -13.26
N VAL A 196 4.82 -24.78 -12.47
CA VAL A 196 5.62 -25.18 -11.31
C VAL A 196 4.90 -24.74 -10.03
N ASP A 197 5.03 -25.54 -8.98
CA ASP A 197 4.44 -25.24 -7.68
C ASP A 197 5.28 -24.23 -6.88
N ARG A 198 6.59 -24.24 -7.09
CA ARG A 198 7.55 -23.34 -6.44
C ARG A 198 8.75 -23.05 -7.34
N ILE A 199 9.33 -21.89 -7.15
CA ILE A 199 10.59 -21.49 -7.75
C ILE A 199 11.55 -21.25 -6.59
N PHE A 200 12.62 -22.05 -6.51
CA PHE A 200 13.69 -21.85 -5.56
C PHE A 200 14.91 -21.29 -6.27
N THR A 201 15.48 -20.23 -5.71
CA THR A 201 16.69 -19.64 -6.23
C THR A 201 17.73 -19.57 -5.12
N ARG A 202 18.91 -20.13 -5.36
CA ARG A 202 20.11 -19.91 -4.58
C ARG A 202 21.13 -19.24 -5.49
N VAL A 203 21.36 -17.97 -5.27
CA VAL A 203 22.24 -17.14 -6.08
C VAL A 203 23.21 -16.46 -5.13
N GLY A 204 24.52 -16.63 -5.37
CA GLY A 204 25.69 -16.12 -4.66
C GLY A 204 25.43 -15.37 -3.33
N ALA A 205 26.12 -15.68 -2.27
CA ALA A 205 25.99 -14.98 -1.01
C ALA A 205 26.40 -13.51 -1.18
N SER A 206 25.56 -12.58 -0.79
CA SER A 206 26.05 -11.31 -0.28
C SER A 206 26.73 -11.61 1.05
N ASP A 207 28.01 -11.25 1.21
CA ASP A 207 28.73 -11.34 2.46
C ASP A 207 27.94 -10.55 3.54
N ASP A 208 27.08 -11.24 4.27
CA ASP A 208 26.47 -10.68 5.48
C ASP A 208 27.44 -10.87 6.64
N LEU A 209 28.46 -10.03 6.67
CA LEU A 209 29.47 -9.97 7.74
C LEU A 209 28.85 -9.63 9.11
N ALA A 210 27.58 -9.23 9.15
CA ALA A 210 26.91 -8.82 10.38
C ALA A 210 26.39 -9.99 11.23
N SER A 211 26.17 -11.16 10.62
CA SER A 211 25.57 -12.32 11.34
C SER A 211 26.57 -13.24 12.04
N GLY A 212 27.88 -13.09 11.81
CA GLY A 212 28.92 -13.92 12.42
C GLY A 212 28.86 -15.42 12.08
N GLN A 213 27.95 -15.82 11.17
CA GLN A 213 27.85 -17.18 10.67
C GLN A 213 28.78 -17.38 9.48
N SER A 214 29.41 -18.57 9.40
CA SER A 214 30.20 -18.94 8.23
C SER A 214 29.30 -18.93 6.98
N THR A 215 29.72 -18.25 5.90
CA THR A 215 29.05 -18.24 4.60
C THR A 215 28.68 -19.64 4.11
N PHE A 216 29.53 -20.63 4.40
CA PHE A 216 29.28 -22.05 4.13
C PHE A 216 28.06 -22.60 4.88
N MET A 217 27.91 -22.28 6.19
CA MET A 217 26.77 -22.75 6.98
C MET A 217 25.46 -22.14 6.51
N VAL A 218 25.46 -20.86 6.14
CA VAL A 218 24.30 -20.19 5.57
C VAL A 218 23.92 -20.88 4.26
N GLU A 219 24.88 -21.07 3.36
CA GLU A 219 24.65 -21.73 2.08
C GLU A 219 24.07 -23.14 2.25
N MET A 220 24.66 -23.95 3.12
CA MET A 220 24.19 -25.33 3.37
C MET A 220 22.80 -25.35 3.99
N THR A 221 22.50 -24.41 4.85
CA THR A 221 21.16 -24.29 5.45
C THR A 221 20.10 -23.92 4.40
N GLU A 222 20.41 -23.01 3.48
CA GLU A 222 19.53 -22.65 2.37
C GLU A 222 19.31 -23.83 1.43
N VAL A 223 20.37 -24.52 1.02
CA VAL A 223 20.28 -25.73 0.18
C VAL A 223 19.46 -26.83 0.87
N ALA A 224 19.69 -27.07 2.15
CA ALA A 224 18.90 -28.02 2.92
C ALA A 224 17.43 -27.66 3.00
N ASN A 225 17.13 -26.36 3.13
CA ASN A 225 15.74 -25.86 3.11
C ASN A 225 15.08 -26.07 1.74
N ILE A 226 15.80 -25.81 0.65
CA ILE A 226 15.33 -26.08 -0.72
C ILE A 226 15.02 -27.57 -0.87
N LEU A 227 15.96 -28.44 -0.52
CA LEU A 227 15.79 -29.90 -0.68
C LEU A 227 14.64 -30.47 0.16
N ARG A 228 14.37 -29.90 1.34
CA ARG A 228 13.23 -30.32 2.19
C ARG A 228 11.87 -29.91 1.65
N ASN A 229 11.81 -28.79 0.93
CA ASN A 229 10.56 -28.18 0.50
C ASN A 229 10.29 -28.31 -1.00
N ALA A 230 11.28 -28.69 -1.80
CA ALA A 230 11.13 -28.90 -3.23
C ALA A 230 10.32 -30.17 -3.50
N THR A 231 9.49 -30.11 -4.52
CA THR A 231 8.72 -31.25 -5.06
C THR A 231 9.25 -31.64 -6.45
N SER A 232 8.71 -32.66 -7.04
CA SER A 232 9.01 -33.04 -8.42
C SER A 232 8.60 -31.99 -9.45
N ASN A 233 7.73 -31.03 -9.07
CA ASN A 233 7.22 -29.97 -9.92
C ASN A 233 7.83 -28.59 -9.59
N SER A 234 8.83 -28.52 -8.74
CA SER A 234 9.52 -27.27 -8.40
C SER A 234 10.64 -26.96 -9.40
N LEU A 235 10.80 -25.68 -9.75
CA LEU A 235 11.95 -25.18 -10.49
C LEU A 235 13.03 -24.74 -9.50
N LEU A 236 14.22 -25.31 -9.65
CA LEU A 236 15.37 -24.99 -8.82
C LEU A 236 16.46 -24.28 -9.65
N ILE A 237 16.90 -23.13 -9.17
CA ILE A 237 18.02 -22.36 -9.72
C ILE A 237 19.12 -22.33 -8.67
N LEU A 238 20.22 -23.04 -8.94
CA LEU A 238 21.30 -23.22 -8.00
C LEU A 238 22.59 -22.66 -8.63
N ASP A 239 23.07 -21.54 -8.13
CA ASP A 239 24.25 -20.84 -8.64
C ASP A 239 25.39 -20.96 -7.65
N GLU A 240 26.56 -21.42 -8.12
CA GLU A 240 27.83 -21.52 -7.39
C GLU A 240 27.75 -22.23 -6.02
N ILE A 241 27.09 -23.39 -5.95
CA ILE A 241 27.02 -24.16 -4.71
C ILE A 241 28.41 -24.66 -4.31
N GLY A 242 28.83 -24.45 -3.04
CA GLY A 242 30.11 -24.90 -2.49
C GLY A 242 31.29 -24.02 -2.89
N SER A 243 31.05 -22.85 -3.49
CA SER A 243 32.16 -21.94 -3.87
C SER A 243 33.01 -21.48 -2.68
N CYS A 244 32.41 -21.40 -1.49
CA CYS A 244 33.11 -21.06 -0.26
C CYS A 244 34.15 -22.09 0.20
N LEU A 245 34.13 -23.33 -0.32
CA LEU A 245 35.10 -24.35 -0.01
C LEU A 245 36.40 -24.21 -0.83
N LEU A 246 36.37 -23.50 -1.95
CA LEU A 246 37.51 -23.33 -2.85
C LEU A 246 38.58 -22.36 -2.31
N TYR A 247 38.24 -21.54 -1.33
CA TYR A 247 39.20 -20.59 -0.71
C TYR A 247 40.08 -21.20 0.42
N THR A 248 39.87 -22.46 0.78
CA THR A 248 40.60 -23.12 1.86
C THR A 248 41.62 -24.18 1.39
N SER A 249 41.90 -24.28 0.09
CA SER A 249 42.98 -25.10 -0.40
C SER A 249 44.30 -24.35 -0.21
N PRO A 250 45.25 -24.83 0.65
CA PRO A 250 46.59 -24.27 0.65
C PRO A 250 47.27 -24.59 -0.68
N SER A 251 47.77 -23.54 -1.31
CA SER A 251 48.66 -23.62 -2.47
C SER A 251 49.98 -24.24 -2.07
#